data_c5d83ad5ff5cfe7da56878fa98f7d32b
#
_entry.id   c5d83ad5ff5cfe7da56878fa98f7d32b
#
_cell.length_a   1.000
_cell.length_b   1.000
_cell.length_c   1.000
_cell.angle_alpha   90.00
_cell.angle_beta   90.00
_cell.angle_gamma   90.00
#
_symmetry.space_group_name_H-M   'P 1'
#
loop_
_entity.id
_entity.type
_entity.pdbx_description
1 polymer ?
#
loop_
_entity_poly.entity_id
_entity_poly.type
_entity_poly.pdbx_seq_one_letter_code
_entity_poly.pdbx_strand_id
1 'polypeptide(L)'
;MTSCYSSITTNAFIEQTKLYENPYWSKLLHYRNGESEIDSNNFFISKDGKTDLKKELFETITSLKNGENSVLCRFPLRVEWLKKNISNLEKEIVVYPCPKLDEYLNAVDAKYVTLVFPTAHINSPASMYGHTFLRVSSSEDTPLVSNAINFAAKTDDTNGLIFAYKGLFGEYEGRYSILPYYEKIKEYNNLEQRDIWEYDLDLTQEEINRLVLHSFELKDVYSDYFFFKENCSYNILWLLEVARDDLDLVSQFSFKTVPLDSIKILKPYNLIKGTKFRYSNMRKMKNILEEKIENKEYLDDFVNDDEPLNETLSNDDKISYLDFKILYLQYQRANNEYNKDEYLKKYLKLLKERSSYNKASVYDIKTPFNPLDSHDSAKVSFFYDSSDSFELGLKPVYNDIYDISDGYLEGAYIDFFDLNLKKDKDENIKLDRFTLLKIKSLAQQDMIFKPLSWGIDLGYEHFKDQKDYLKIKPETGLTFGNEKNFIYTMIGSNVYYKENDQLYSLGSSIGFITNQFNNIKIGCQYSYDRYNQSLENNQFEVFTTYKLEQNSTLNIKYINDDLYEKDKERIKIGVSYYF
;
A
#
# COMPACT_ATOMS: atom_id res chain seq x y z
N MET A 1 24.62 -34.24 55.73
CA MET A 1 23.33 -33.89 55.09
C MET A 1 23.62 -33.52 53.67
N THR A 2 23.56 -34.49 52.78
CA THR A 2 23.71 -34.33 51.32
C THR A 2 22.37 -33.88 50.76
N SER A 3 22.31 -32.59 50.36
CA SER A 3 21.15 -32.01 49.69
C SER A 3 20.97 -32.70 48.33
N CYS A 4 19.98 -33.56 48.23
CA CYS A 4 19.46 -34.05 46.93
C CYS A 4 18.72 -32.90 46.22
N TYR A 5 19.42 -32.13 45.40
CA TYR A 5 18.74 -31.37 44.35
C TYR A 5 18.28 -32.39 43.30
N SER A 6 17.00 -32.77 43.34
CA SER A 6 16.37 -33.47 42.24
C SER A 6 16.38 -32.51 41.03
N SER A 7 17.17 -32.83 40.03
CA SER A 7 17.11 -32.13 38.73
C SER A 7 15.70 -32.33 38.14
N ILE A 8 14.90 -31.27 38.16
CA ILE A 8 13.62 -31.26 37.46
C ILE A 8 13.93 -31.56 36.00
N THR A 9 13.30 -32.59 35.43
CA THR A 9 13.46 -32.87 33.99
C THR A 9 12.94 -31.69 33.19
N THR A 10 13.50 -31.43 32.00
CA THR A 10 13.05 -30.35 31.10
C THR A 10 11.54 -30.38 30.89
N ASN A 11 10.95 -31.55 30.71
CA ASN A 11 9.49 -31.70 30.50
C ASN A 11 8.69 -31.29 31.74
N ALA A 12 9.15 -31.69 32.96
CA ALA A 12 8.50 -31.28 34.22
C ALA A 12 8.60 -29.75 34.43
N PHE A 13 9.73 -29.16 34.06
CA PHE A 13 9.91 -27.69 34.09
C PHE A 13 8.92 -26.97 33.15
N ILE A 14 8.78 -27.45 31.92
CA ILE A 14 7.86 -26.86 30.92
C ILE A 14 6.41 -26.96 31.40
N GLU A 15 5.99 -28.10 31.93
CA GLU A 15 4.64 -28.28 32.50
C GLU A 15 4.41 -27.39 33.72
N GLN A 16 5.39 -27.25 34.58
CA GLN A 16 5.28 -26.41 35.75
C GLN A 16 5.23 -24.92 35.43
N THR A 17 6.01 -24.47 34.45
CA THR A 17 6.10 -23.06 34.04
C THR A 17 5.07 -22.69 32.96
N LYS A 18 4.45 -23.67 32.33
CA LYS A 18 3.57 -23.51 31.16
C LYS A 18 4.21 -22.67 30.05
N LEU A 19 5.48 -22.93 29.76
CA LEU A 19 6.27 -22.14 28.81
C LEU A 19 5.60 -22.03 27.42
N TYR A 20 4.78 -22.99 27.04
CA TYR A 20 3.97 -22.98 25.83
C TYR A 20 2.85 -21.92 25.80
N GLU A 21 2.48 -21.34 26.97
CA GLU A 21 1.53 -20.22 27.09
C GLU A 21 2.26 -18.85 27.05
N ASN A 22 3.58 -18.82 26.90
CA ASN A 22 4.34 -17.58 26.83
C ASN A 22 3.95 -16.80 25.55
N PRO A 23 3.59 -15.51 25.66
CA PRO A 23 3.18 -14.70 24.50
C PRO A 23 4.21 -14.65 23.38
N TYR A 24 5.51 -14.65 23.71
CA TYR A 24 6.55 -14.61 22.70
C TYR A 24 6.65 -15.93 21.91
N TRP A 25 6.36 -17.09 22.53
CA TRP A 25 6.25 -18.37 21.81
C TRP A 25 5.13 -18.32 20.77
N SER A 26 3.99 -17.73 21.12
CA SER A 26 2.88 -17.50 20.18
C SER A 26 3.30 -16.58 19.02
N LYS A 27 4.08 -15.52 19.29
CA LYS A 27 4.61 -14.61 18.27
C LYS A 27 5.57 -15.33 17.30
N LEU A 28 6.48 -16.15 17.83
CA LEU A 28 7.41 -16.94 17.01
C LEU A 28 6.71 -17.92 16.07
N LEU A 29 5.50 -18.32 16.40
CA LEU A 29 4.69 -19.23 15.58
C LEU A 29 3.60 -18.53 14.78
N HIS A 30 3.54 -17.19 14.79
CA HIS A 30 2.46 -16.40 14.20
C HIS A 30 1.07 -16.90 14.63
N TYR A 31 0.93 -17.23 15.90
CA TYR A 31 -0.27 -17.88 16.45
C TYR A 31 -1.29 -16.85 16.92
N ARG A 32 -2.48 -16.88 16.36
CA ARG A 32 -3.57 -15.96 16.67
C ARG A 32 -4.92 -16.67 16.54
N ASN A 33 -5.90 -16.31 17.38
CA ASN A 33 -7.26 -16.85 17.33
C ASN A 33 -7.36 -18.38 17.39
N GLY A 34 -6.39 -19.06 18.01
CA GLY A 34 -6.42 -20.51 18.20
C GLY A 34 -5.60 -21.32 17.20
N GLU A 35 -4.97 -20.67 16.22
CA GLU A 35 -4.11 -21.31 15.25
C GLU A 35 -3.01 -20.37 14.72
N SER A 36 -2.00 -20.94 14.08
CA SER A 36 -0.98 -20.18 13.36
C SER A 36 -1.51 -19.68 12.02
N GLU A 37 -1.18 -18.45 11.67
CA GLU A 37 -1.47 -17.85 10.36
C GLU A 37 -0.48 -18.33 9.26
N ILE A 38 0.48 -19.18 9.62
CA ILE A 38 1.38 -19.85 8.66
C ILE A 38 0.71 -21.14 8.17
N ASP A 39 0.52 -21.27 6.84
CA ASP A 39 -0.15 -22.42 6.23
C ASP A 39 0.80 -23.52 5.81
N SER A 40 2.08 -23.22 5.74
CA SER A 40 3.13 -24.14 5.33
C SER A 40 3.41 -25.20 6.43
N ASN A 41 3.03 -26.45 6.21
CA ASN A 41 3.23 -27.56 7.16
C ASN A 41 4.70 -27.73 7.58
N ASN A 42 5.63 -27.36 6.72
CA ASN A 42 7.05 -27.49 6.99
C ASN A 42 7.58 -26.43 7.99
N PHE A 43 6.76 -25.46 8.42
CA PHE A 43 7.08 -24.50 9.46
C PHE A 43 6.95 -25.09 10.87
N PHE A 44 6.27 -26.20 11.01
CA PHE A 44 6.04 -26.88 12.28
C PHE A 44 6.85 -28.18 12.37
N ILE A 45 7.26 -28.54 13.57
CA ILE A 45 7.88 -29.82 13.88
C ILE A 45 6.79 -30.85 14.20
N SER A 46 5.82 -30.44 15.03
CA SER A 46 4.64 -31.24 15.31
C SER A 46 3.65 -31.23 14.12
N LYS A 47 3.02 -32.36 13.87
CA LYS A 47 1.91 -32.44 12.89
C LYS A 47 0.72 -31.56 13.27
N ASP A 48 0.53 -31.35 14.57
CA ASP A 48 -0.53 -30.52 15.14
C ASP A 48 -0.02 -29.11 15.47
N GLY A 49 1.23 -28.77 15.12
CA GLY A 49 1.90 -27.52 15.55
C GLY A 49 1.20 -26.24 15.09
N LYS A 50 0.43 -26.29 14.01
CA LYS A 50 -0.40 -25.16 13.56
C LYS A 50 -1.48 -24.77 14.60
N THR A 51 -2.01 -25.75 15.36
CA THR A 51 -3.14 -25.55 16.30
C THR A 51 -2.81 -25.86 17.74
N ASP A 52 -1.64 -26.43 18.04
CA ASP A 52 -1.25 -26.85 19.38
C ASP A 52 0.17 -26.38 19.74
N LEU A 53 0.23 -25.20 20.36
CA LEU A 53 1.49 -24.58 20.83
C LEU A 53 2.28 -25.47 21.78
N LYS A 54 1.57 -26.26 22.60
CA LYS A 54 2.20 -27.17 23.57
C LYS A 54 2.90 -28.33 22.86
N LYS A 55 2.22 -29.00 21.94
CA LYS A 55 2.83 -30.08 21.16
C LYS A 55 4.01 -29.58 20.35
N GLU A 56 3.89 -28.42 19.69
CA GLU A 56 4.98 -27.83 18.90
C GLU A 56 6.22 -27.58 19.79
N LEU A 57 6.04 -27.04 21.00
CA LEU A 57 7.14 -26.81 21.93
C LEU A 57 7.82 -28.12 22.34
N PHE A 58 7.04 -29.14 22.75
CA PHE A 58 7.57 -30.42 23.20
C PHE A 58 8.29 -31.16 22.06
N GLU A 59 7.74 -31.20 20.87
CA GLU A 59 8.37 -31.87 19.72
C GLU A 59 9.61 -31.12 19.25
N THR A 60 9.61 -29.77 19.26
CA THR A 60 10.82 -28.99 18.98
C THR A 60 11.96 -29.33 19.93
N ILE A 61 11.70 -29.39 21.23
CA ILE A 61 12.73 -29.73 22.24
C ILE A 61 13.18 -31.18 22.09
N THR A 62 12.26 -32.10 21.83
CA THR A 62 12.58 -33.54 21.64
C THR A 62 13.50 -33.71 20.43
N SER A 63 13.18 -33.10 19.32
CA SER A 63 13.98 -33.12 18.10
C SER A 63 15.38 -32.52 18.31
N LEU A 64 15.49 -31.41 19.07
CA LEU A 64 16.78 -30.81 19.41
C LEU A 64 17.64 -31.76 20.27
N LYS A 65 17.05 -32.42 21.27
CA LYS A 65 17.76 -33.40 22.14
C LYS A 65 18.18 -34.65 21.38
N ASN A 66 17.38 -35.07 20.39
CA ASN A 66 17.71 -36.19 19.51
C ASN A 66 18.82 -35.87 18.49
N GLY A 67 19.30 -34.64 18.44
CA GLY A 67 20.34 -34.19 17.53
C GLY A 67 19.86 -33.99 16.09
N GLU A 68 18.59 -33.64 15.90
CA GLU A 68 18.07 -33.35 14.57
C GLU A 68 18.58 -32.00 14.07
N ASN A 69 19.62 -32.06 13.26
CA ASN A 69 20.32 -30.91 12.70
C ASN A 69 19.41 -29.97 11.91
N SER A 70 18.37 -30.56 11.28
CA SER A 70 17.37 -29.79 10.53
C SER A 70 16.64 -28.78 11.40
N VAL A 71 16.31 -29.11 12.65
CA VAL A 71 15.59 -28.21 13.59
C VAL A 71 16.52 -27.12 14.10
N LEU A 72 17.73 -27.50 14.51
CA LEU A 72 18.73 -26.53 15.04
C LEU A 72 19.05 -25.44 14.02
N CYS A 73 19.32 -25.82 12.78
CA CYS A 73 19.76 -24.87 11.76
C CYS A 73 18.61 -24.14 11.06
N ARG A 74 17.40 -24.70 11.08
CA ARG A 74 16.25 -24.14 10.41
C ARG A 74 15.52 -23.10 11.23
N PHE A 75 15.46 -23.30 12.56
CA PHE A 75 14.72 -22.45 13.49
C PHE A 75 15.64 -21.80 14.54
N PRO A 76 16.65 -21.01 14.10
CA PRO A 76 17.68 -20.49 15.00
C PRO A 76 17.13 -19.58 16.10
N LEU A 77 16.13 -18.75 15.81
CA LEU A 77 15.52 -17.87 16.81
C LEU A 77 14.70 -18.65 17.84
N ARG A 78 13.92 -19.65 17.40
CA ARG A 78 13.20 -20.53 18.33
C ARG A 78 14.17 -21.24 19.27
N VAL A 79 15.28 -21.75 18.74
CA VAL A 79 16.33 -22.42 19.52
C VAL A 79 17.00 -21.45 20.49
N GLU A 80 17.33 -20.24 20.06
CA GLU A 80 17.89 -19.20 20.93
C GLU A 80 16.94 -18.87 22.07
N TRP A 81 15.66 -18.67 21.79
CA TRP A 81 14.64 -18.40 22.80
C TRP A 81 14.48 -19.57 23.78
N LEU A 82 14.47 -20.82 23.31
CA LEU A 82 14.39 -22.00 24.17
C LEU A 82 15.60 -22.12 25.09
N LYS A 83 16.81 -21.88 24.61
CA LYS A 83 18.05 -21.87 25.43
C LYS A 83 18.00 -20.78 26.51
N LYS A 84 17.45 -19.61 26.20
CA LYS A 84 17.32 -18.51 27.17
C LYS A 84 16.31 -18.83 28.29
N ASN A 85 15.25 -19.56 27.99
CA ASN A 85 14.13 -19.82 28.91
C ASN A 85 14.18 -21.18 29.61
N ILE A 86 14.98 -22.14 29.15
CA ILE A 86 15.11 -23.48 29.76
C ILE A 86 16.53 -23.67 30.24
N SER A 87 16.68 -23.66 31.56
CA SER A 87 17.98 -23.87 32.21
C SER A 87 18.61 -25.22 31.83
N ASN A 88 19.89 -25.21 31.49
CA ASN A 88 20.69 -26.37 31.07
C ASN A 88 20.31 -27.00 29.72
N LEU A 89 19.35 -26.46 28.94
CA LEU A 89 19.00 -27.02 27.63
C LEU A 89 20.24 -27.09 26.71
N GLU A 90 21.13 -26.09 26.79
CA GLU A 90 22.39 -26.09 25.99
C GLU A 90 23.29 -27.31 26.22
N LYS A 91 23.24 -27.91 27.40
CA LYS A 91 24.01 -29.10 27.73
C LYS A 91 23.36 -30.40 27.27
N GLU A 92 22.06 -30.33 26.94
CA GLU A 92 21.24 -31.47 26.53
C GLU A 92 21.10 -31.58 25.03
N ILE A 93 21.48 -30.55 24.29
CA ILE A 93 21.40 -30.53 22.83
C ILE A 93 22.77 -30.67 22.17
N VAL A 94 22.80 -31.33 21.04
CA VAL A 94 24.01 -31.42 20.21
C VAL A 94 24.04 -30.26 19.24
N VAL A 95 25.09 -29.44 19.30
CA VAL A 95 25.26 -28.28 18.43
C VAL A 95 26.08 -28.68 17.21
N TYR A 96 25.58 -28.37 16.03
CA TYR A 96 26.24 -28.61 14.74
C TYR A 96 26.48 -27.29 14.03
N PRO A 97 27.46 -27.20 13.11
CA PRO A 97 27.60 -26.06 12.21
C PRO A 97 26.37 -25.89 11.30
N CYS A 98 25.95 -24.66 11.09
CA CYS A 98 24.82 -24.31 10.22
C CYS A 98 25.27 -23.42 9.04
N PRO A 99 26.02 -23.97 8.06
CA PRO A 99 26.67 -23.17 7.00
C PRO A 99 25.72 -22.27 6.22
N LYS A 100 24.48 -22.71 5.96
CA LYS A 100 23.48 -21.91 5.25
C LYS A 100 22.99 -20.70 6.08
N LEU A 101 22.90 -20.87 7.41
CA LEU A 101 22.58 -19.77 8.31
C LEU A 101 23.73 -18.78 8.38
N ASP A 102 24.97 -19.28 8.51
CA ASP A 102 26.16 -18.43 8.57
C ASP A 102 26.35 -17.63 7.27
N GLU A 103 26.16 -18.27 6.12
CA GLU A 103 26.18 -17.61 4.81
C GLU A 103 25.10 -16.51 4.73
N TYR A 104 23.90 -16.82 5.20
CA TYR A 104 22.78 -15.88 5.22
C TYR A 104 23.08 -14.67 6.10
N LEU A 105 23.52 -14.89 7.34
CA LEU A 105 23.84 -13.81 8.28
C LEU A 105 24.96 -12.91 7.76
N ASN A 106 26.00 -13.50 7.15
CA ASN A 106 27.10 -12.76 6.54
C ASN A 106 26.64 -11.95 5.32
N ALA A 107 25.72 -12.48 4.52
CA ALA A 107 25.19 -11.77 3.34
C ALA A 107 24.25 -10.60 3.73
N VAL A 108 23.50 -10.73 4.81
CA VAL A 108 22.57 -9.69 5.28
C VAL A 108 23.28 -8.61 6.08
N ASP A 109 24.24 -8.96 6.95
CA ASP A 109 25.04 -8.06 7.83
C ASP A 109 24.23 -6.85 8.33
N ALA A 110 23.10 -7.12 9.01
CA ALA A 110 22.14 -6.09 9.38
C ALA A 110 22.55 -5.34 10.65
N LYS A 111 22.68 -4.03 10.56
CA LYS A 111 22.86 -3.08 11.66
C LYS A 111 21.78 -2.02 11.74
N TYR A 112 21.07 -1.81 10.64
CA TYR A 112 20.01 -0.84 10.50
C TYR A 112 18.82 -1.47 9.80
N VAL A 113 17.62 -1.10 10.26
CA VAL A 113 16.35 -1.51 9.65
C VAL A 113 15.55 -0.26 9.29
N THR A 114 15.05 -0.23 8.08
CA THR A 114 14.20 0.85 7.55
C THR A 114 12.91 0.25 7.03
N LEU A 115 11.76 0.74 7.47
CA LEU A 115 10.48 0.42 6.85
C LEU A 115 10.35 1.26 5.57
N VAL A 116 10.14 0.59 4.46
CA VAL A 116 10.04 1.21 3.13
C VAL A 116 8.60 1.17 2.66
N PHE A 117 8.10 2.32 2.25
CA PHE A 117 6.73 2.51 1.76
C PHE A 117 6.74 3.15 0.37
N PRO A 118 6.70 2.35 -0.72
CA PRO A 118 6.33 2.84 -2.04
C PRO A 118 4.87 3.29 -2.04
N THR A 119 4.62 4.52 -2.51
CA THR A 119 3.27 5.11 -2.53
C THR A 119 2.29 4.31 -3.40
N ALA A 120 1.01 4.61 -3.29
CA ALA A 120 -0.06 3.97 -4.05
C ALA A 120 0.20 4.01 -5.58
N HIS A 121 -0.24 2.96 -6.28
CA HIS A 121 -0.19 2.88 -7.74
C HIS A 121 -1.51 2.34 -8.29
N ILE A 122 -2.39 3.24 -8.70
CA ILE A 122 -3.78 2.94 -9.02
C ILE A 122 -3.98 2.00 -10.22
N ASN A 123 -2.98 1.92 -11.11
CA ASN A 123 -3.05 1.08 -12.31
C ASN A 123 -2.66 -0.38 -12.06
N SER A 124 -2.31 -0.75 -10.83
CA SER A 124 -1.99 -2.12 -10.44
C SER A 124 -2.83 -2.55 -9.24
N PRO A 125 -3.71 -3.54 -9.36
CA PRO A 125 -4.53 -4.03 -8.25
C PRO A 125 -3.71 -4.42 -7.00
N ALA A 126 -2.54 -5.02 -7.20
CA ALA A 126 -1.65 -5.43 -6.11
C ALA A 126 -1.03 -4.24 -5.35
N SER A 127 -0.93 -3.07 -5.97
CA SER A 127 -0.23 -1.90 -5.46
C SER A 127 -1.15 -0.69 -5.24
N MET A 128 -2.47 -0.87 -5.35
CA MET A 128 -3.46 0.22 -5.26
C MET A 128 -3.35 1.03 -3.96
N TYR A 129 -3.00 0.36 -2.85
CA TYR A 129 -2.89 0.98 -1.52
C TYR A 129 -1.46 1.33 -1.12
N GLY A 130 -0.50 1.12 -2.02
CA GLY A 130 0.90 1.14 -1.67
C GLY A 130 1.43 -0.27 -1.34
N HIS A 131 2.63 -0.31 -0.82
CA HIS A 131 3.30 -1.54 -0.38
C HIS A 131 4.17 -1.24 0.82
N THR A 132 4.52 -2.25 1.63
CA THR A 132 5.52 -2.11 2.67
C THR A 132 6.45 -3.31 2.71
N PHE A 133 7.72 -3.03 2.97
CA PHE A 133 8.75 -4.02 3.17
C PHE A 133 9.89 -3.43 4.03
N LEU A 134 10.82 -4.26 4.48
CA LEU A 134 11.95 -3.80 5.27
C LEU A 134 13.23 -3.76 4.42
N ARG A 135 13.98 -2.68 4.55
CA ARG A 135 15.37 -2.62 4.13
C ARG A 135 16.25 -2.92 5.34
N VAL A 136 17.18 -3.85 5.19
CA VAL A 136 18.20 -4.17 6.18
C VAL A 136 19.58 -3.87 5.60
N SER A 137 20.42 -3.18 6.36
CA SER A 137 21.71 -2.68 5.88
C SER A 137 22.79 -2.70 6.95
N SER A 138 24.04 -2.82 6.52
CA SER A 138 25.22 -2.69 7.40
C SER A 138 25.60 -1.24 7.68
N SER A 139 25.10 -0.27 6.87
CA SER A 139 25.35 1.16 7.01
C SER A 139 24.10 1.96 6.63
N GLU A 140 23.90 3.11 7.27
CA GLU A 140 22.80 4.03 6.95
C GLU A 140 22.94 4.67 5.56
N ASP A 141 24.18 4.87 5.10
CA ASP A 141 24.50 5.69 3.93
C ASP A 141 24.63 4.90 2.62
N THR A 142 24.53 3.57 2.65
CA THR A 142 24.71 2.73 1.46
C THR A 142 23.47 1.91 1.10
N PRO A 143 22.34 2.57 0.75
CA PRO A 143 21.09 1.85 0.49
C PRO A 143 21.17 0.86 -0.68
N LEU A 144 21.98 1.14 -1.70
CA LEU A 144 22.03 0.32 -2.91
C LEU A 144 22.68 -1.06 -2.71
N VAL A 145 23.50 -1.24 -1.67
CA VAL A 145 24.10 -2.53 -1.30
C VAL A 145 23.35 -3.24 -0.17
N SER A 146 22.19 -2.72 0.21
CA SER A 146 21.33 -3.26 1.24
C SER A 146 20.45 -4.40 0.71
N ASN A 147 19.85 -5.16 1.62
CA ASN A 147 18.87 -6.19 1.31
C ASN A 147 17.44 -5.72 1.65
N ALA A 148 16.47 -6.18 0.87
CA ALA A 148 15.04 -6.00 1.13
C ALA A 148 14.45 -7.32 1.63
N ILE A 149 13.79 -7.31 2.80
CA ILE A 149 12.92 -8.38 3.29
C ILE A 149 11.51 -7.99 2.88
N ASN A 150 10.93 -8.76 1.98
CA ASN A 150 9.65 -8.49 1.35
C ASN A 150 8.70 -9.68 1.49
N PHE A 151 7.42 -9.41 1.71
CA PHE A 151 6.36 -10.42 1.65
C PHE A 151 5.39 -10.05 0.53
N ALA A 152 5.10 -10.98 -0.37
CA ALA A 152 4.24 -10.74 -1.52
C ALA A 152 3.54 -12.02 -1.99
N ALA A 153 2.39 -11.84 -2.64
CA ALA A 153 1.70 -12.92 -3.33
C ALA A 153 2.56 -13.49 -4.48
N LYS A 154 2.68 -14.80 -4.55
CA LYS A 154 3.28 -15.50 -5.70
C LYS A 154 2.19 -15.71 -6.75
N THR A 155 2.27 -15.00 -7.86
CA THR A 155 1.29 -15.09 -8.94
C THR A 155 1.90 -14.79 -10.31
N ASP A 156 1.36 -15.46 -11.32
CA ASP A 156 1.61 -15.19 -12.74
C ASP A 156 0.34 -14.68 -13.42
N ASP A 157 -0.73 -14.41 -12.65
CA ASP A 157 -2.02 -13.92 -13.19
C ASP A 157 -1.87 -12.49 -13.72
N THR A 158 -2.17 -12.31 -15.00
CA THR A 158 -2.17 -11.00 -15.68
C THR A 158 -3.56 -10.38 -15.79
N ASN A 159 -4.62 -11.16 -15.55
CA ASN A 159 -6.00 -10.69 -15.58
C ASN A 159 -6.36 -10.04 -14.25
N GLY A 160 -6.59 -8.71 -14.25
CA GLY A 160 -6.88 -7.94 -13.04
C GLY A 160 -8.12 -8.39 -12.26
N LEU A 161 -9.16 -8.92 -12.93
CA LEU A 161 -10.37 -9.41 -12.25
C LEU A 161 -10.11 -10.74 -11.53
N ILE A 162 -9.40 -11.67 -12.18
CA ILE A 162 -8.99 -12.95 -11.56
C ILE A 162 -8.06 -12.67 -10.38
N PHE A 163 -7.10 -11.77 -10.58
CA PHE A 163 -6.17 -11.36 -9.55
C PHE A 163 -6.89 -10.75 -8.33
N ALA A 164 -7.86 -9.86 -8.56
CA ALA A 164 -8.65 -9.27 -7.49
C ALA A 164 -9.49 -10.33 -6.75
N TYR A 165 -10.17 -11.23 -7.47
CA TYR A 165 -10.96 -12.30 -6.88
C TYR A 165 -10.09 -13.21 -5.98
N LYS A 166 -9.03 -13.77 -6.52
CA LYS A 166 -8.13 -14.66 -5.76
C LYS A 166 -7.48 -13.97 -4.56
N GLY A 167 -7.08 -12.70 -4.72
CA GLY A 167 -6.52 -11.92 -3.61
C GLY A 167 -7.54 -11.57 -2.52
N LEU A 168 -8.83 -11.45 -2.86
CA LEU A 168 -9.88 -11.24 -1.87
C LEU A 168 -10.17 -12.50 -1.06
N PHE A 169 -10.06 -13.69 -1.68
CA PHE A 169 -10.42 -14.98 -1.08
C PHE A 169 -9.22 -15.81 -0.59
N GLY A 170 -7.99 -15.26 -0.64
CA GLY A 170 -6.80 -15.92 -0.10
C GLY A 170 -6.29 -17.09 -0.95
N GLU A 171 -6.54 -17.06 -2.26
CA GLU A 171 -6.12 -18.15 -3.15
C GLU A 171 -4.66 -18.03 -3.64
N TYR A 172 -3.90 -17.05 -3.14
CA TYR A 172 -2.47 -16.90 -3.44
C TYR A 172 -1.60 -17.30 -2.25
N GLU A 173 -0.48 -17.95 -2.54
CA GLU A 173 0.57 -18.12 -1.56
C GLU A 173 1.35 -16.82 -1.37
N GLY A 174 1.30 -16.23 -0.17
CA GLY A 174 2.19 -15.17 0.27
C GLY A 174 3.51 -15.74 0.75
N ARG A 175 4.63 -15.18 0.27
CA ARG A 175 5.96 -15.68 0.62
C ARG A 175 6.91 -14.56 0.97
N TYR A 176 7.75 -14.82 1.97
CA TYR A 176 8.89 -13.96 2.25
C TYR A 176 9.99 -14.17 1.21
N SER A 177 10.57 -13.07 0.79
CA SER A 177 11.73 -13.04 -0.11
C SER A 177 12.77 -12.05 0.39
N ILE A 178 14.04 -12.38 0.16
CA ILE A 178 15.16 -11.51 0.46
C ILE A 178 15.93 -11.30 -0.82
N LEU A 179 16.05 -10.04 -1.20
CA LEU A 179 16.64 -9.65 -2.47
C LEU A 179 17.39 -8.31 -2.32
N PRO A 180 18.31 -8.01 -3.24
CA PRO A 180 19.01 -6.72 -3.21
C PRO A 180 18.03 -5.54 -3.28
N TYR A 181 18.20 -4.56 -2.41
CA TYR A 181 17.29 -3.40 -2.33
C TYR A 181 17.26 -2.58 -3.63
N TYR A 182 18.36 -2.52 -4.37
CA TYR A 182 18.40 -1.82 -5.67
C TYR A 182 17.39 -2.39 -6.69
N GLU A 183 17.04 -3.69 -6.59
CA GLU A 183 16.03 -4.29 -7.46
C GLU A 183 14.64 -3.73 -7.15
N LYS A 184 14.33 -3.53 -5.86
CA LYS A 184 13.08 -2.88 -5.43
C LYS A 184 13.03 -1.41 -5.79
N ILE A 185 14.14 -0.68 -5.69
CA ILE A 185 14.20 0.70 -6.20
C ILE A 185 13.92 0.72 -7.71
N LYS A 186 14.54 -0.18 -8.47
CA LYS A 186 14.32 -0.27 -9.91
C LYS A 186 12.86 -0.59 -10.24
N GLU A 187 12.25 -1.52 -9.53
CA GLU A 187 10.84 -1.88 -9.68
C GLU A 187 9.94 -0.67 -9.42
N TYR A 188 10.02 -0.07 -8.24
CA TYR A 188 9.09 0.99 -7.83
C TYR A 188 9.41 2.35 -8.47
N ASN A 189 10.65 2.81 -8.41
CA ASN A 189 11.02 4.14 -8.91
C ASN A 189 11.05 4.22 -10.44
N ASN A 190 11.61 3.19 -11.10
CA ASN A 190 11.90 3.27 -12.53
C ASN A 190 10.80 2.63 -13.39
N LEU A 191 10.21 1.49 -12.96
CA LEU A 191 9.19 0.79 -13.74
C LEU A 191 7.78 1.27 -13.38
N GLU A 192 7.44 1.28 -12.07
CA GLU A 192 6.11 1.67 -11.59
C GLU A 192 5.98 3.19 -11.37
N GLN A 193 7.06 3.96 -11.47
CA GLN A 193 7.07 5.42 -11.32
C GLN A 193 6.50 5.92 -9.99
N ARG A 194 6.80 5.21 -8.90
CA ARG A 194 6.30 5.48 -7.56
C ARG A 194 7.34 6.22 -6.72
N ASP A 195 6.89 7.16 -5.95
CA ASP A 195 7.67 7.77 -4.88
C ASP A 195 7.83 6.75 -3.73
N ILE A 196 8.95 6.82 -3.01
CA ILE A 196 9.26 5.93 -1.91
C ILE A 196 9.54 6.74 -0.65
N TRP A 197 8.87 6.39 0.43
CA TRP A 197 9.17 6.87 1.77
C TRP A 197 9.96 5.81 2.52
N GLU A 198 11.01 6.23 3.19
CA GLU A 198 11.88 5.38 4.01
C GLU A 198 11.82 5.88 5.46
N TYR A 199 11.41 5.00 6.38
CA TYR A 199 11.28 5.29 7.81
C TYR A 199 12.33 4.48 8.56
N ASP A 200 13.38 5.14 9.04
CA ASP A 200 14.45 4.48 9.78
C ASP A 200 13.93 4.07 11.16
N LEU A 201 14.04 2.78 11.51
CA LEU A 201 13.48 2.24 12.74
C LEU A 201 14.48 2.29 13.88
N ASP A 202 13.98 2.61 15.08
CA ASP A 202 14.76 2.62 16.33
C ASP A 202 14.71 1.23 16.97
N LEU A 203 15.56 0.33 16.47
CA LEU A 203 15.74 -1.02 16.96
C LEU A 203 17.16 -1.21 17.49
N THR A 204 17.29 -1.92 18.60
CA THR A 204 18.58 -2.36 19.14
C THR A 204 19.19 -3.47 18.26
N GLN A 205 20.49 -3.71 18.38
CA GLN A 205 21.15 -4.78 17.62
C GLN A 205 20.58 -6.17 17.97
N GLU A 206 20.17 -6.40 19.21
CA GLU A 206 19.53 -7.66 19.62
C GLU A 206 18.18 -7.85 18.92
N GLU A 207 17.36 -6.79 18.83
CA GLU A 207 16.09 -6.80 18.11
C GLU A 207 16.28 -7.01 16.60
N ILE A 208 17.29 -6.36 16.01
CA ILE A 208 17.65 -6.58 14.60
C ILE A 208 18.08 -8.02 14.35
N ASN A 209 18.88 -8.59 15.24
CA ASN A 209 19.31 -9.99 15.13
C ASN A 209 18.10 -10.95 15.18
N ARG A 210 17.15 -10.72 16.11
CA ARG A 210 15.90 -11.50 16.18
C ARG A 210 15.10 -11.42 14.90
N LEU A 211 14.94 -10.22 14.33
CA LEU A 211 14.26 -10.00 13.06
C LEU A 211 14.91 -10.79 11.91
N VAL A 212 16.23 -10.73 11.81
CA VAL A 212 16.99 -11.41 10.75
C VAL A 212 16.94 -12.93 10.92
N LEU A 213 17.09 -13.44 12.15
CA LEU A 213 16.97 -14.86 12.42
C LEU A 213 15.57 -15.38 12.07
N HIS A 214 14.52 -14.64 12.43
CA HIS A 214 13.16 -15.06 12.13
C HIS A 214 12.85 -14.98 10.62
N SER A 215 13.36 -13.97 9.92
CA SER A 215 13.22 -13.92 8.47
C SER A 215 13.88 -15.09 7.75
N PHE A 216 14.94 -15.66 8.33
CA PHE A 216 15.54 -16.92 7.86
C PHE A 216 14.64 -18.12 8.12
N GLU A 217 13.98 -18.20 9.29
CA GLU A 217 13.02 -19.27 9.62
C GLU A 217 11.81 -19.30 8.69
N LEU A 218 11.39 -18.13 8.20
CA LEU A 218 10.27 -17.94 7.28
C LEU A 218 10.65 -18.17 5.79
N LYS A 219 11.93 -18.43 5.51
CA LYS A 219 12.36 -18.78 4.17
C LYS A 219 11.72 -20.10 3.73
N ASP A 220 11.21 -20.15 2.52
CA ASP A 220 10.54 -21.32 1.95
C ASP A 220 9.21 -21.71 2.64
N VAL A 221 8.65 -20.80 3.41
CA VAL A 221 7.35 -20.91 4.09
C VAL A 221 6.32 -20.06 3.35
N TYR A 222 5.06 -20.43 3.41
CA TYR A 222 3.96 -19.61 2.86
C TYR A 222 2.81 -19.47 3.85
N SER A 223 2.07 -18.38 3.68
CA SER A 223 0.74 -18.14 4.27
C SER A 223 -0.23 -17.79 3.15
N ASP A 224 -1.51 -18.00 3.33
CA ASP A 224 -2.51 -17.53 2.40
C ASP A 224 -2.50 -15.99 2.35
N TYR A 225 -2.50 -15.43 1.15
CA TYR A 225 -2.38 -13.99 0.95
C TYR A 225 -3.73 -13.36 0.70
N PHE A 226 -4.18 -12.50 1.62
CA PHE A 226 -5.42 -11.73 1.51
C PHE A 226 -5.13 -10.25 1.29
N PHE A 227 -5.74 -9.62 0.29
CA PHE A 227 -5.50 -8.20 -0.01
C PHE A 227 -5.80 -7.26 1.15
N PHE A 228 -6.82 -7.56 1.96
CA PHE A 228 -7.24 -6.69 3.04
C PHE A 228 -6.75 -7.09 4.42
N LYS A 229 -6.29 -8.31 4.62
CA LYS A 229 -5.95 -8.79 5.97
C LYS A 229 -4.49 -9.22 6.07
N GLU A 230 -4.16 -10.37 5.56
CA GLU A 230 -2.85 -11.01 5.69
C GLU A 230 -1.95 -10.69 4.48
N ASN A 231 -1.83 -9.39 4.19
CA ASN A 231 -1.04 -8.86 3.07
C ASN A 231 0.42 -8.58 3.45
N CYS A 232 1.13 -7.88 2.55
CA CYS A 232 2.53 -7.50 2.77
C CYS A 232 2.73 -6.76 4.08
N SER A 233 1.91 -5.77 4.36
CA SER A 233 2.05 -4.91 5.55
C SER A 233 1.85 -5.69 6.84
N TYR A 234 0.81 -6.50 6.91
CA TYR A 234 0.50 -7.34 8.05
C TYR A 234 1.66 -8.27 8.41
N ASN A 235 2.22 -8.94 7.42
CA ASN A 235 3.33 -9.86 7.63
C ASN A 235 4.64 -9.15 8.00
N ILE A 236 4.84 -7.92 7.53
CA ILE A 236 5.97 -7.09 8.00
C ILE A 236 5.80 -6.66 9.45
N LEU A 237 4.57 -6.36 9.89
CA LEU A 237 4.32 -6.06 11.31
C LEU A 237 4.60 -7.26 12.22
N TRP A 238 4.31 -8.49 11.79
CA TRP A 238 4.71 -9.70 12.51
C TRP A 238 6.22 -9.78 12.75
N LEU A 239 7.03 -9.47 11.73
CA LEU A 239 8.49 -9.44 11.90
C LEU A 239 8.94 -8.43 12.93
N LEU A 240 8.28 -7.27 13.01
CA LEU A 240 8.58 -6.24 14.01
C LEU A 240 8.17 -6.68 15.41
N GLU A 241 7.03 -7.36 15.59
CA GLU A 241 6.62 -7.92 16.88
C GLU A 241 7.55 -9.02 17.40
N VAL A 242 8.09 -9.84 16.47
CA VAL A 242 9.10 -10.85 16.84
C VAL A 242 10.43 -10.18 17.18
N ALA A 243 10.77 -9.08 16.53
CA ALA A 243 11.98 -8.33 16.86
C ALA A 243 11.92 -7.72 18.26
N ARG A 244 10.81 -7.07 18.61
CA ARG A 244 10.56 -6.41 19.89
C ARG A 244 9.28 -6.95 20.52
N ASP A 245 9.41 -7.70 21.62
CA ASP A 245 8.35 -8.52 22.20
C ASP A 245 7.24 -7.73 22.91
N ASP A 246 7.48 -6.49 23.30
CA ASP A 246 6.49 -5.59 23.89
C ASP A 246 5.57 -4.90 22.85
N LEU A 247 5.82 -5.07 21.56
CA LEU A 247 4.96 -4.56 20.51
C LEU A 247 3.70 -5.41 20.37
N ASP A 248 2.57 -4.73 20.15
CA ASP A 248 1.29 -5.32 19.80
C ASP A 248 0.72 -4.56 18.58
N LEU A 249 1.17 -4.93 17.40
CA LEU A 249 0.87 -4.24 16.13
C LEU A 249 -0.22 -4.95 15.34
N VAL A 250 -0.10 -6.26 15.17
CA VAL A 250 -1.03 -7.03 14.33
C VAL A 250 -2.40 -7.20 14.94
N SER A 251 -2.52 -7.20 16.30
CA SER A 251 -3.82 -7.33 16.97
C SER A 251 -4.75 -6.15 16.68
N GLN A 252 -4.19 -4.98 16.35
CA GLN A 252 -4.93 -3.77 16.05
C GLN A 252 -5.61 -3.83 14.66
N PHE A 253 -5.21 -4.78 13.83
CA PHE A 253 -5.79 -5.02 12.50
C PHE A 253 -6.71 -6.25 12.50
N SER A 254 -7.94 -6.09 12.96
CA SER A 254 -8.91 -7.19 13.01
C SER A 254 -9.62 -7.46 11.69
N PHE A 255 -9.86 -6.42 10.88
CA PHE A 255 -10.64 -6.50 9.65
C PHE A 255 -9.81 -6.18 8.40
N LYS A 256 -8.95 -5.16 8.47
CA LYS A 256 -8.15 -4.68 7.34
C LYS A 256 -6.76 -4.28 7.77
N THR A 257 -5.78 -4.49 6.90
CA THR A 257 -4.43 -3.94 7.03
C THR A 257 -4.09 -3.19 5.75
N VAL A 258 -4.04 -1.86 5.82
CA VAL A 258 -3.66 -1.02 4.69
C VAL A 258 -2.20 -0.60 4.86
N PRO A 259 -1.35 -0.64 3.81
CA PRO A 259 0.05 -0.24 3.91
C PRO A 259 0.27 1.13 4.56
N LEU A 260 -0.60 2.09 4.28
CA LEU A 260 -0.56 3.41 4.90
C LEU A 260 -0.80 3.36 6.42
N ASP A 261 -1.79 2.58 6.87
CA ASP A 261 -2.09 2.45 8.31
C ASP A 261 -0.96 1.71 9.04
N SER A 262 -0.29 0.75 8.36
CA SER A 262 0.83 -0.01 8.94
C SER A 262 2.07 0.83 9.25
N ILE A 263 2.28 1.95 8.57
CA ILE A 263 3.37 2.86 8.93
C ILE A 263 2.98 3.76 10.12
N LYS A 264 1.71 4.13 10.24
CA LYS A 264 1.23 5.02 11.31
C LYS A 264 1.19 4.35 12.67
N ILE A 265 0.87 3.05 12.72
CA ILE A 265 0.81 2.29 13.96
C ILE A 265 2.14 2.24 14.70
N LEU A 266 3.26 2.56 14.05
CA LEU A 266 4.58 2.60 14.66
C LEU A 266 4.81 3.88 15.50
N LYS A 267 4.03 4.96 15.26
CA LYS A 267 4.19 6.24 15.98
C LYS A 267 4.02 6.12 17.49
N PRO A 268 2.95 5.50 18.01
CA PRO A 268 2.74 5.37 19.47
C PRO A 268 3.88 4.65 20.19
N TYR A 269 4.61 3.78 19.50
CA TYR A 269 5.75 3.03 20.04
C TYR A 269 7.09 3.74 19.90
N ASN A 270 7.11 4.95 19.33
CA ASN A 270 8.35 5.71 19.02
C ASN A 270 9.36 4.90 18.20
N LEU A 271 8.87 4.03 17.30
CA LEU A 271 9.72 3.17 16.49
C LEU A 271 10.41 3.88 15.32
N ILE A 272 9.97 5.07 14.96
CA ILE A 272 10.50 5.84 13.82
C ILE A 272 11.45 6.91 14.35
N LYS A 273 12.75 6.80 14.03
CA LYS A 273 13.79 7.78 14.40
C LYS A 273 14.15 8.75 13.27
N GLY A 274 13.83 8.42 12.01
CA GLY A 274 14.15 9.24 10.85
C GLY A 274 13.24 8.95 9.68
N THR A 275 13.10 9.95 8.79
CA THR A 275 12.30 9.83 7.57
C THR A 275 13.08 10.38 6.39
N LYS A 276 13.11 9.64 5.28
CA LYS A 276 13.72 10.03 4.02
C LYS A 276 12.70 9.87 2.89
N PHE A 277 12.75 10.78 1.93
CA PHE A 277 11.92 10.76 0.73
C PHE A 277 12.78 10.51 -0.50
N ARG A 278 12.37 9.56 -1.32
CA ARG A 278 12.98 9.24 -2.60
C ARG A 278 11.94 9.43 -3.70
N TYR A 279 12.10 10.45 -4.50
CA TYR A 279 11.21 10.74 -5.62
C TYR A 279 11.33 9.72 -6.76
N SER A 280 10.23 9.49 -7.47
CA SER A 280 10.18 8.67 -8.67
C SER A 280 10.88 9.35 -9.87
N ASN A 281 11.21 8.56 -10.87
CA ASN A 281 11.70 9.10 -12.15
C ASN A 281 10.65 10.01 -12.79
N MET A 282 9.36 9.68 -12.68
CA MET A 282 8.26 10.52 -13.17
C MET A 282 8.24 11.90 -12.50
N ARG A 283 8.36 11.95 -11.16
CA ARG A 283 8.41 13.22 -10.42
C ARG A 283 9.65 14.03 -10.81
N LYS A 284 10.78 13.37 -11.02
CA LYS A 284 11.99 14.03 -11.51
C LYS A 284 11.82 14.59 -12.92
N MET A 285 11.24 13.81 -13.85
CA MET A 285 10.97 14.29 -15.21
C MET A 285 10.02 15.48 -15.22
N LYS A 286 8.93 15.45 -14.42
CA LYS A 286 8.00 16.58 -14.29
C LYS A 286 8.69 17.83 -13.73
N ASN A 287 9.53 17.68 -12.70
CA ASN A 287 10.30 18.80 -12.17
C ASN A 287 11.26 19.41 -13.21
N ILE A 288 11.98 18.58 -13.98
CA ILE A 288 12.85 19.06 -15.06
C ILE A 288 12.02 19.81 -16.11
N LEU A 289 10.87 19.25 -16.51
CA LEU A 289 9.98 19.83 -17.51
C LEU A 289 9.40 21.19 -17.07
N GLU A 290 9.09 21.34 -15.80
CA GLU A 290 8.45 22.53 -15.26
C GLU A 290 9.45 23.64 -14.91
N GLU A 291 10.61 23.28 -14.35
CA GLU A 291 11.53 24.22 -13.72
C GLU A 291 12.79 24.49 -14.55
N LYS A 292 13.15 23.62 -15.51
CA LYS A 292 14.43 23.67 -16.21
C LYS A 292 14.32 23.77 -17.72
N ILE A 293 13.17 23.43 -18.29
CA ILE A 293 12.98 23.42 -19.74
C ILE A 293 11.99 24.51 -20.14
N GLU A 294 12.53 25.57 -20.78
CA GLU A 294 11.71 26.69 -21.26
C GLU A 294 11.00 26.35 -22.58
N ASN A 295 11.74 25.78 -23.54
CA ASN A 295 11.20 25.40 -24.84
C ASN A 295 10.71 23.94 -24.86
N LYS A 296 9.44 23.75 -24.52
CA LYS A 296 8.79 22.42 -24.45
C LYS A 296 8.53 21.80 -25.82
N GLU A 297 8.31 22.63 -26.85
CA GLU A 297 8.10 22.17 -28.22
C GLU A 297 9.40 21.55 -28.78
N TYR A 298 10.52 22.22 -28.60
CA TYR A 298 11.83 21.66 -28.94
C TYR A 298 12.14 20.37 -28.15
N LEU A 299 11.70 20.26 -26.89
CA LEU A 299 11.89 19.03 -26.12
C LEU A 299 11.13 17.86 -26.76
N ASP A 300 9.90 18.06 -27.20
CA ASP A 300 9.08 17.02 -27.82
C ASP A 300 9.77 16.48 -29.10
N ASP A 301 10.23 17.36 -29.98
CA ASP A 301 11.00 16.99 -31.17
C ASP A 301 12.32 16.27 -30.82
N PHE A 302 13.08 16.81 -29.85
CA PHE A 302 14.33 16.22 -29.38
C PHE A 302 14.16 14.81 -28.80
N VAL A 303 13.05 14.57 -28.09
CA VAL A 303 12.79 13.29 -27.42
C VAL A 303 12.31 12.24 -28.43
N ASN A 304 11.45 12.63 -29.39
CA ASN A 304 10.81 11.71 -30.33
C ASN A 304 11.64 11.46 -31.60
N ASP A 305 12.34 12.47 -32.14
CA ASP A 305 12.98 12.40 -33.46
C ASP A 305 14.48 12.13 -33.42
N ASP A 306 15.08 11.87 -32.23
CA ASP A 306 16.53 11.67 -32.05
C ASP A 306 17.39 12.82 -32.60
N GLU A 307 16.84 14.03 -32.68
CA GLU A 307 17.55 15.20 -33.12
C GLU A 307 18.77 15.52 -32.23
N PRO A 308 19.86 16.06 -32.78
CA PRO A 308 20.98 16.51 -31.99
C PRO A 308 20.57 17.71 -31.12
N LEU A 309 21.20 17.84 -29.95
CA LEU A 309 21.00 19.02 -29.11
C LEU A 309 21.35 20.31 -29.87
N ASN A 310 20.49 21.31 -29.72
CA ASN A 310 20.71 22.63 -30.31
C ASN A 310 21.99 23.24 -29.72
N GLU A 311 22.90 23.64 -30.60
CA GLU A 311 24.21 24.19 -30.21
C GLU A 311 24.11 25.52 -29.46
N THR A 312 23.03 26.27 -29.65
CA THR A 312 22.80 27.58 -29.01
C THR A 312 22.37 27.48 -27.54
N LEU A 313 21.99 26.29 -27.05
CA LEU A 313 21.62 26.06 -25.66
C LEU A 313 22.83 26.20 -24.74
N SER A 314 22.60 26.73 -23.54
CA SER A 314 23.60 26.73 -22.49
C SER A 314 23.98 25.30 -22.07
N ASN A 315 25.13 25.10 -21.43
CA ASN A 315 25.49 23.78 -20.93
C ASN A 315 24.53 23.25 -19.87
N ASP A 316 23.95 24.12 -19.05
CA ASP A 316 22.99 23.73 -18.03
C ASP A 316 21.67 23.28 -18.65
N ASP A 317 21.22 23.94 -19.71
CA ASP A 317 20.05 23.50 -20.48
C ASP A 317 20.32 22.16 -21.17
N LYS A 318 21.45 22.01 -21.86
CA LYS A 318 21.85 20.76 -22.51
C LYS A 318 21.86 19.59 -21.52
N ILE A 319 22.38 19.81 -20.32
CA ILE A 319 22.35 18.84 -19.23
C ILE A 319 20.91 18.47 -18.87
N SER A 320 20.01 19.43 -18.72
CA SER A 320 18.60 19.21 -18.37
C SER A 320 17.84 18.44 -19.44
N TYR A 321 18.05 18.79 -20.71
CA TYR A 321 17.46 18.05 -21.84
C TYR A 321 17.96 16.59 -21.90
N LEU A 322 19.27 16.36 -21.70
CA LEU A 322 19.84 15.01 -21.70
C LEU A 322 19.34 14.19 -20.49
N ASP A 323 19.31 14.79 -19.31
CA ASP A 323 18.80 14.11 -18.10
C ASP A 323 17.33 13.72 -18.29
N PHE A 324 16.52 14.59 -18.88
CA PHE A 324 15.12 14.27 -19.22
C PHE A 324 15.05 13.12 -20.23
N LYS A 325 15.76 13.20 -21.36
CA LYS A 325 15.73 12.17 -22.41
C LYS A 325 16.19 10.80 -21.90
N ILE A 326 17.20 10.76 -21.03
CA ILE A 326 17.66 9.52 -20.40
C ILE A 326 16.55 8.89 -19.55
N LEU A 327 15.87 9.68 -18.72
CA LEU A 327 14.77 9.20 -17.89
C LEU A 327 13.56 8.80 -18.74
N TYR A 328 13.25 9.56 -19.78
CA TYR A 328 12.15 9.27 -20.68
C TYR A 328 12.38 7.99 -21.47
N LEU A 329 13.60 7.75 -21.93
CA LEU A 329 13.95 6.49 -22.59
C LEU A 329 13.81 5.28 -21.65
N GLN A 330 14.10 5.44 -20.35
CA GLN A 330 13.82 4.39 -19.35
C GLN A 330 12.32 4.16 -19.19
N TYR A 331 11.52 5.22 -19.17
CA TYR A 331 10.05 5.14 -19.12
C TYR A 331 9.50 4.42 -20.35
N GLN A 332 9.93 4.79 -21.57
CA GLN A 332 9.53 4.13 -22.81
C GLN A 332 9.92 2.64 -22.81
N ARG A 333 11.10 2.30 -22.29
CA ARG A 333 11.51 0.89 -22.14
C ARG A 333 10.63 0.12 -21.16
N ALA A 334 10.21 0.75 -20.08
CA ALA A 334 9.27 0.15 -19.12
C ALA A 334 7.90 -0.14 -19.75
N ASN A 335 7.46 0.70 -20.68
CA ASN A 335 6.23 0.54 -21.48
C ASN A 335 6.38 -0.38 -22.70
N ASN A 336 7.52 -1.07 -22.84
CA ASN A 336 7.84 -1.98 -23.95
C ASN A 336 7.91 -1.33 -25.34
N GLU A 337 8.16 -0.02 -25.43
CA GLU A 337 8.31 0.70 -26.69
C GLU A 337 9.62 0.37 -27.42
N TYR A 338 10.64 -0.10 -26.69
CA TYR A 338 11.93 -0.52 -27.25
C TYR A 338 12.28 -1.96 -26.84
N ASN A 339 12.92 -2.69 -27.74
CA ASN A 339 13.60 -3.92 -27.36
C ASN A 339 14.89 -3.63 -26.56
N LYS A 340 15.46 -4.67 -25.94
CA LYS A 340 16.62 -4.52 -25.04
C LYS A 340 17.84 -3.93 -25.73
N ASP A 341 18.14 -4.36 -26.96
CA ASP A 341 19.38 -4.00 -27.64
C ASP A 341 19.30 -2.56 -28.18
N GLU A 342 18.17 -2.16 -28.74
CA GLU A 342 17.91 -0.79 -29.16
C GLU A 342 17.96 0.19 -27.98
N TYR A 343 17.29 -0.17 -26.88
CA TYR A 343 17.35 0.59 -25.65
C TYR A 343 18.78 0.79 -25.16
N LEU A 344 19.57 -0.28 -25.02
CA LEU A 344 20.94 -0.20 -24.53
C LEU A 344 21.83 0.69 -25.42
N LYS A 345 21.69 0.57 -26.75
CA LYS A 345 22.43 1.40 -27.70
C LYS A 345 22.13 2.89 -27.53
N LYS A 346 20.85 3.26 -27.46
CA LYS A 346 20.43 4.65 -27.25
C LYS A 346 20.87 5.17 -25.87
N TYR A 347 20.63 4.38 -24.84
CA TYR A 347 20.95 4.71 -23.45
C TYR A 347 22.44 4.99 -23.23
N LEU A 348 23.31 4.11 -23.72
CA LEU A 348 24.76 4.29 -23.61
C LEU A 348 25.26 5.50 -24.40
N LYS A 349 24.68 5.79 -25.57
CA LYS A 349 24.98 7.00 -26.35
C LYS A 349 24.65 8.27 -25.54
N LEU A 350 23.45 8.34 -24.95
CA LEU A 350 23.02 9.47 -24.15
C LEU A 350 23.87 9.64 -22.87
N LEU A 351 24.18 8.55 -22.19
CA LEU A 351 25.06 8.58 -21.01
C LEU A 351 26.46 9.10 -21.35
N LYS A 352 27.04 8.67 -22.48
CA LYS A 352 28.34 9.14 -22.94
C LYS A 352 28.31 10.64 -23.22
N GLU A 353 27.28 11.11 -23.91
CA GLU A 353 27.11 12.54 -24.21
C GLU A 353 26.91 13.35 -22.92
N ARG A 354 26.02 12.88 -22.01
CA ARG A 354 25.76 13.51 -20.72
C ARG A 354 27.03 13.60 -19.86
N SER A 355 27.85 12.56 -19.86
CA SER A 355 29.07 12.51 -19.05
C SER A 355 30.15 13.48 -19.52
N SER A 356 30.14 13.92 -20.80
CA SER A 356 31.11 14.88 -21.34
C SER A 356 31.06 16.26 -20.70
N TYR A 357 29.92 16.60 -20.07
CA TYR A 357 29.74 17.88 -19.39
C TYR A 357 30.39 17.94 -17.99
N ASN A 358 30.85 16.83 -17.42
CA ASN A 358 31.53 16.73 -16.13
C ASN A 358 30.90 17.53 -14.98
N LYS A 359 29.57 17.70 -15.01
CA LYS A 359 28.80 18.47 -14.02
C LYS A 359 27.66 17.62 -13.50
N ALA A 360 27.55 17.51 -12.17
CA ALA A 360 26.41 16.88 -11.53
C ALA A 360 25.16 17.76 -11.66
N SER A 361 24.02 17.14 -11.91
CA SER A 361 22.74 17.84 -11.89
C SER A 361 22.20 17.90 -10.45
N VAL A 362 21.69 19.06 -10.07
CA VAL A 362 20.97 19.26 -8.81
C VAL A 362 19.57 19.76 -9.14
N TYR A 363 18.57 18.98 -8.74
CA TYR A 363 17.16 19.31 -8.92
C TYR A 363 16.54 19.53 -7.55
N ASP A 364 15.90 20.69 -7.35
CA ASP A 364 15.16 21.02 -6.13
C ASP A 364 13.74 20.46 -6.22
N ILE A 365 13.61 19.16 -5.89
CA ILE A 365 12.35 18.46 -5.92
C ILE A 365 11.70 18.54 -4.54
N LYS A 366 10.59 19.26 -4.46
CA LYS A 366 9.84 19.43 -3.20
C LYS A 366 9.37 18.09 -2.66
N THR A 367 9.66 17.85 -1.39
CA THR A 367 9.10 16.71 -0.65
C THR A 367 7.60 16.89 -0.48
N PRO A 368 6.76 15.93 -0.90
CA PRO A 368 5.33 16.00 -0.69
C PRO A 368 4.96 15.85 0.78
N PHE A 369 3.66 15.91 1.09
CA PHE A 369 3.17 15.68 2.44
C PHE A 369 3.50 14.25 2.90
N ASN A 370 4.00 14.12 4.14
CA ASN A 370 4.40 12.82 4.67
C ASN A 370 3.15 11.95 4.95
N PRO A 371 3.06 10.73 4.38
CA PRO A 371 1.96 9.80 4.65
C PRO A 371 1.72 9.50 6.13
N LEU A 372 2.75 9.55 6.97
CA LEU A 372 2.60 9.43 8.42
C LEU A 372 1.65 10.44 9.05
N ASP A 373 1.49 11.62 8.46
CA ASP A 373 0.70 12.72 8.98
C ASP A 373 -0.66 12.87 8.27
N SER A 374 -0.98 11.93 7.34
CA SER A 374 -2.30 11.83 6.70
C SER A 374 -3.36 11.35 7.69
N HIS A 375 -4.65 11.55 7.36
CA HIS A 375 -5.75 10.94 8.09
C HIS A 375 -5.72 9.40 7.96
N ASP A 376 -6.38 8.68 8.87
CA ASP A 376 -6.51 7.23 8.81
C ASP A 376 -7.44 6.78 7.68
N SER A 377 -7.42 5.49 7.33
CA SER A 377 -8.07 5.03 6.10
C SER A 377 -9.53 4.60 6.28
N ALA A 378 -10.00 4.32 7.49
CA ALA A 378 -11.41 4.11 7.76
C ALA A 378 -12.10 5.43 8.09
N LYS A 379 -13.38 5.57 7.72
CA LYS A 379 -14.13 6.79 7.93
C LYS A 379 -15.55 6.50 8.39
N VAL A 380 -16.00 7.21 9.42
CA VAL A 380 -17.42 7.38 9.75
C VAL A 380 -17.80 8.83 9.45
N SER A 381 -18.97 9.03 8.84
CA SER A 381 -19.47 10.36 8.50
C SER A 381 -20.94 10.50 8.92
N PHE A 382 -21.30 11.68 9.36
CA PHE A 382 -22.67 12.04 9.70
C PHE A 382 -23.04 13.34 8.98
N PHE A 383 -24.13 13.29 8.22
CA PHE A 383 -24.64 14.44 7.46
C PHE A 383 -26.08 14.74 7.85
N TYR A 384 -26.40 16.02 7.91
CA TYR A 384 -27.74 16.55 7.82
C TYR A 384 -27.97 17.09 6.41
N ASP A 385 -29.09 16.72 5.82
CA ASP A 385 -29.54 17.15 4.51
C ASP A 385 -30.73 18.10 4.65
N SER A 386 -30.76 19.18 3.90
CA SER A 386 -31.84 20.19 3.89
C SER A 386 -33.21 19.64 3.51
N SER A 387 -33.30 18.40 3.02
CA SER A 387 -34.54 17.66 2.86
C SER A 387 -35.10 17.05 4.16
N ASP A 388 -34.64 17.52 5.32
CA ASP A 388 -34.97 16.99 6.65
C ASP A 388 -34.59 15.53 6.84
N SER A 389 -33.45 15.12 6.28
CA SER A 389 -32.94 13.77 6.45
C SER A 389 -31.54 13.74 7.07
N PHE A 390 -31.20 12.59 7.68
CA PHE A 390 -29.89 12.34 8.25
C PHE A 390 -29.25 11.16 7.53
N GLU A 391 -27.95 11.28 7.28
CA GLU A 391 -27.16 10.23 6.65
C GLU A 391 -26.02 9.81 7.55
N LEU A 392 -25.83 8.49 7.68
CA LEU A 392 -24.69 7.88 8.37
C LEU A 392 -23.90 7.07 7.35
N GLY A 393 -22.66 7.50 7.10
CA GLY A 393 -21.72 6.79 6.23
C GLY A 393 -20.70 6.02 7.03
N LEU A 394 -20.37 4.82 6.61
CA LEU A 394 -19.27 4.01 7.13
C LEU A 394 -18.44 3.49 5.95
N LYS A 395 -17.20 3.92 5.87
CA LYS A 395 -16.22 3.51 4.87
C LYS A 395 -15.03 2.84 5.55
N PRO A 396 -14.86 1.52 5.40
CA PRO A 396 -13.75 0.80 6.03
C PRO A 396 -12.39 1.09 5.40
N VAL A 397 -12.33 1.41 4.10
CA VAL A 397 -11.07 1.53 3.33
C VAL A 397 -11.29 2.59 2.25
N TYR A 398 -10.52 3.46 2.14
CA TYR A 398 -9.33 4.13 1.88
C TYR A 398 -9.64 5.64 1.75
N ASN A 399 -9.67 6.26 0.54
CA ASN A 399 -9.76 7.71 0.31
C ASN A 399 -10.69 8.00 -0.87
N ASP A 400 -11.62 8.92 -0.73
CA ASP A 400 -12.53 9.35 -1.80
C ASP A 400 -12.22 10.77 -2.31
N ILE A 401 -12.95 11.17 -3.35
CA ILE A 401 -12.78 12.49 -3.97
C ILE A 401 -13.05 13.66 -3.02
N TYR A 402 -13.83 13.45 -1.97
CA TYR A 402 -14.19 14.47 -0.98
C TYR A 402 -13.17 14.60 0.15
N ASP A 403 -12.33 13.58 0.37
CA ASP A 403 -11.37 13.55 1.46
C ASP A 403 -10.17 14.47 1.17
N ILE A 404 -9.58 15.05 2.21
CA ILE A 404 -8.30 15.77 2.09
C ILE A 404 -7.23 14.76 1.68
N SER A 405 -6.50 15.05 0.64
CA SER A 405 -5.53 14.10 0.05
C SER A 405 -4.11 14.26 0.60
N ASP A 406 -3.92 14.94 1.74
CA ASP A 406 -2.61 15.05 2.39
C ASP A 406 -2.03 13.67 2.66
N GLY A 407 -0.89 13.34 2.04
CA GLY A 407 -0.21 12.04 2.17
C GLY A 407 -0.80 10.89 1.34
N TYR A 408 -1.91 11.13 0.64
CA TYR A 408 -2.47 10.23 -0.37
C TYR A 408 -2.06 10.68 -1.79
N LEU A 409 -2.22 9.78 -2.75
CA LEU A 409 -2.00 10.13 -4.15
C LEU A 409 -3.22 10.91 -4.68
N GLU A 410 -3.04 12.20 -4.97
CA GLU A 410 -4.12 13.04 -5.49
C GLU A 410 -4.60 12.57 -6.87
N GLY A 411 -5.90 12.55 -7.06
CA GLY A 411 -6.53 12.01 -8.27
C GLY A 411 -6.69 10.49 -8.28
N ALA A 412 -6.21 9.80 -7.24
CA ALA A 412 -6.36 8.37 -7.07
C ALA A 412 -7.32 8.08 -5.91
N TYR A 413 -8.56 7.73 -6.24
CA TYR A 413 -9.62 7.50 -5.26
C TYR A 413 -10.08 6.05 -5.30
N ILE A 414 -10.16 5.45 -4.13
CA ILE A 414 -10.54 4.04 -3.98
C ILE A 414 -11.41 3.89 -2.74
N ASP A 415 -12.61 3.36 -2.93
CA ASP A 415 -13.52 3.02 -1.84
C ASP A 415 -13.88 1.54 -1.90
N PHE A 416 -13.83 0.87 -0.75
CA PHE A 416 -14.36 -0.48 -0.60
C PHE A 416 -15.36 -0.52 0.55
N PHE A 417 -16.47 -1.22 0.33
CA PHE A 417 -17.50 -1.50 1.32
C PHE A 417 -18.10 -0.22 1.96
N ASP A 418 -18.18 0.89 1.18
CA ASP A 418 -18.82 2.14 1.65
C ASP A 418 -20.32 1.94 1.82
N LEU A 419 -20.76 1.98 3.07
CA LEU A 419 -22.15 1.83 3.49
C LEU A 419 -22.72 3.21 3.82
N ASN A 420 -23.88 3.55 3.24
CA ASN A 420 -24.60 4.78 3.53
C ASN A 420 -26.04 4.46 3.96
N LEU A 421 -26.38 4.82 5.18
CA LEU A 421 -27.71 4.71 5.75
C LEU A 421 -28.36 6.08 5.79
N LYS A 422 -29.62 6.15 5.36
CA LYS A 422 -30.41 7.39 5.37
C LYS A 422 -31.65 7.23 6.24
N LYS A 423 -31.99 8.26 7.01
CA LYS A 423 -33.22 8.39 7.77
C LYS A 423 -33.93 9.66 7.39
N ASP A 424 -35.06 9.54 6.72
CA ASP A 424 -35.98 10.64 6.44
C ASP A 424 -36.84 10.95 7.67
N LYS A 425 -37.46 12.14 7.72
CA LYS A 425 -38.20 12.64 8.88
C LYS A 425 -39.27 11.70 9.40
N ASP A 426 -40.02 11.07 8.51
CA ASP A 426 -41.20 10.25 8.81
C ASP A 426 -40.98 8.77 8.52
N GLU A 427 -39.76 8.33 8.22
CA GLU A 427 -39.46 6.97 7.78
C GLU A 427 -38.46 6.25 8.69
N ASN A 428 -38.42 4.93 8.52
CA ASN A 428 -37.39 4.09 9.14
C ASN A 428 -36.04 4.30 8.49
N ILE A 429 -34.98 3.89 9.17
CA ILE A 429 -33.62 3.88 8.61
C ILE A 429 -33.60 2.93 7.40
N LYS A 430 -33.12 3.43 6.27
CA LYS A 430 -32.97 2.68 5.01
C LYS A 430 -31.52 2.63 4.59
N LEU A 431 -31.14 1.57 3.88
CA LEU A 431 -29.90 1.50 3.13
C LEU A 431 -30.05 2.36 1.87
N ASP A 432 -29.35 3.48 1.81
CA ASP A 432 -29.39 4.40 0.67
C ASP A 432 -28.43 3.95 -0.43
N ARG A 433 -27.21 3.59 -0.04
CA ARG A 433 -26.16 3.12 -0.94
C ARG A 433 -25.22 2.16 -0.25
N PHE A 434 -24.79 1.16 -1.00
CA PHE A 434 -23.66 0.30 -0.66
C PHE A 434 -22.71 0.20 -1.84
N THR A 435 -21.52 0.75 -1.71
CA THR A 435 -20.45 0.63 -2.71
C THR A 435 -19.59 -0.57 -2.35
N LEU A 436 -19.60 -1.60 -3.20
CA LEU A 436 -18.70 -2.74 -3.05
C LEU A 436 -17.26 -2.34 -3.40
N LEU A 437 -17.12 -1.65 -4.53
CA LEU A 437 -15.84 -1.17 -5.06
C LEU A 437 -16.08 0.10 -5.89
N LYS A 438 -15.36 1.16 -5.59
CA LYS A 438 -15.26 2.33 -6.46
C LYS A 438 -13.81 2.74 -6.62
N ILE A 439 -13.37 2.80 -7.86
CA ILE A 439 -12.05 3.29 -8.22
C ILE A 439 -12.25 4.47 -9.18
N LYS A 440 -11.52 5.54 -8.97
CA LYS A 440 -11.47 6.67 -9.89
C LYS A 440 -10.05 7.19 -10.00
N SER A 441 -9.46 7.04 -11.19
CA SER A 441 -8.13 7.52 -11.54
C SER A 441 -8.26 8.77 -12.40
N LEU A 442 -7.90 9.92 -11.85
CA LEU A 442 -7.85 11.22 -12.53
C LEU A 442 -6.39 11.61 -12.77
N ALA A 443 -5.69 10.80 -13.57
CA ALA A 443 -4.28 11.03 -13.89
C ALA A 443 -4.13 12.23 -14.82
N GLN A 444 -3.38 13.26 -14.36
CA GLN A 444 -3.23 14.52 -15.11
C GLN A 444 -2.33 14.32 -16.33
N GLN A 445 -2.82 14.79 -17.47
CA GLN A 445 -2.04 14.88 -18.71
C GLN A 445 -1.17 16.12 -18.70
N ASP A 446 0.02 15.98 -19.22
CA ASP A 446 0.89 17.08 -19.60
C ASP A 446 1.32 16.95 -21.07
N MET A 447 2.29 17.72 -21.52
CA MET A 447 2.72 17.73 -22.89
C MET A 447 3.33 16.38 -23.34
N ILE A 448 4.06 15.71 -22.45
CA ILE A 448 4.78 14.46 -22.72
C ILE A 448 3.96 13.24 -22.29
N PHE A 449 3.37 13.30 -21.09
CA PHE A 449 2.65 12.17 -20.51
C PHE A 449 1.14 12.35 -20.72
N LYS A 450 0.53 11.41 -21.43
CA LYS A 450 -0.90 11.47 -21.82
C LYS A 450 -1.68 10.27 -21.25
N PRO A 451 -1.69 10.05 -19.91
CA PRO A 451 -2.46 8.97 -19.33
C PRO A 451 -3.95 9.18 -19.53
N LEU A 452 -4.71 8.10 -19.69
CA LEU A 452 -6.17 8.14 -19.64
C LEU A 452 -6.64 8.14 -18.19
N SER A 453 -7.64 8.95 -17.91
CA SER A 453 -8.44 8.85 -16.69
C SER A 453 -9.46 7.74 -16.86
N TRP A 454 -9.73 7.00 -15.79
CA TRP A 454 -10.72 5.92 -15.81
C TRP A 454 -11.35 5.72 -14.45
N GLY A 455 -12.50 5.06 -14.43
CA GLY A 455 -13.15 4.70 -13.19
C GLY A 455 -14.08 3.51 -13.35
N ILE A 456 -14.41 2.91 -12.22
CA ILE A 456 -15.44 1.90 -12.07
C ILE A 456 -16.11 2.08 -10.71
N ASP A 457 -17.45 1.97 -10.69
CA ASP A 457 -18.24 2.00 -9.46
C ASP A 457 -19.21 0.81 -9.48
N LEU A 458 -19.03 -0.10 -8.52
CA LEU A 458 -19.80 -1.33 -8.37
C LEU A 458 -20.51 -1.29 -7.02
N GLY A 459 -21.80 -1.54 -7.01
CA GLY A 459 -22.52 -1.54 -5.73
C GLY A 459 -24.01 -1.69 -5.86
N TYR A 460 -24.67 -1.19 -4.86
CA TYR A 460 -26.11 -1.14 -4.73
C TYR A 460 -26.52 0.31 -4.46
N GLU A 461 -27.61 0.74 -5.07
CA GLU A 461 -28.14 2.09 -4.93
C GLU A 461 -29.66 2.09 -4.89
N HIS A 462 -30.23 2.86 -3.96
CA HIS A 462 -31.66 3.15 -3.92
C HIS A 462 -31.95 4.27 -4.92
N PHE A 463 -32.66 3.92 -6.01
CA PHE A 463 -32.92 4.84 -7.10
C PHE A 463 -34.22 5.63 -6.91
N LYS A 464 -34.38 6.72 -7.64
CA LYS A 464 -35.49 7.68 -7.62
C LYS A 464 -36.91 7.05 -7.55
N ASP A 465 -37.14 5.94 -8.26
CA ASP A 465 -38.41 5.24 -8.29
C ASP A 465 -38.71 4.39 -7.05
N GLN A 466 -37.92 4.58 -5.99
CA GLN A 466 -37.94 3.82 -4.75
C GLN A 466 -37.64 2.32 -4.96
N LYS A 467 -36.89 2.00 -6.03
CA LYS A 467 -36.40 0.68 -6.30
C LYS A 467 -34.93 0.57 -6.02
N ASP A 468 -34.54 -0.62 -5.68
CA ASP A 468 -33.17 -1.00 -5.36
C ASP A 468 -32.52 -1.67 -6.56
N TYR A 469 -31.35 -1.22 -6.95
CA TYR A 469 -30.61 -1.74 -8.09
C TYR A 469 -29.18 -2.12 -7.72
N LEU A 470 -28.69 -3.17 -8.34
CA LEU A 470 -27.26 -3.38 -8.47
C LEU A 470 -26.73 -2.41 -9.56
N LYS A 471 -25.64 -1.73 -9.25
CA LYS A 471 -25.05 -0.71 -10.09
C LYS A 471 -23.68 -1.12 -10.60
N ILE A 472 -23.45 -0.88 -11.89
CA ILE A 472 -22.13 -0.94 -12.54
C ILE A 472 -21.95 0.33 -13.34
N LYS A 473 -20.91 1.12 -13.03
CA LYS A 473 -20.61 2.36 -13.73
C LYS A 473 -19.13 2.39 -14.16
N PRO A 474 -18.78 1.92 -15.37
CA PRO A 474 -17.48 2.17 -15.98
C PRO A 474 -17.44 3.58 -16.58
N GLU A 475 -16.30 4.26 -16.43
CA GLU A 475 -16.06 5.57 -17.02
C GLU A 475 -14.62 5.70 -17.51
N THR A 476 -14.39 6.52 -18.55
CA THR A 476 -13.06 6.89 -19.06
C THR A 476 -13.05 8.36 -19.45
N GLY A 477 -11.86 8.96 -19.48
CA GLY A 477 -11.77 10.39 -19.75
C GLY A 477 -10.36 10.95 -19.72
N LEU A 478 -10.28 12.26 -19.54
CA LEU A 478 -9.04 13.03 -19.54
C LEU A 478 -9.03 13.98 -18.35
N THR A 479 -7.83 14.21 -17.80
CA THR A 479 -7.61 15.18 -16.71
C THR A 479 -6.44 16.09 -17.07
N PHE A 480 -6.61 17.39 -16.84
CA PHE A 480 -5.62 18.43 -17.13
C PHE A 480 -5.39 19.29 -15.89
N GLY A 481 -4.14 19.68 -15.65
CA GLY A 481 -3.74 20.52 -14.52
C GLY A 481 -2.54 19.96 -13.79
N ASN A 482 -2.48 20.15 -12.48
CA ASN A 482 -1.43 19.66 -11.61
C ASN A 482 -2.01 19.03 -10.34
N GLU A 483 -1.16 18.50 -9.46
CA GLU A 483 -1.58 17.83 -8.22
C GLU A 483 -2.47 18.70 -7.30
N LYS A 484 -2.42 20.03 -7.42
CA LYS A 484 -3.23 20.94 -6.58
C LYS A 484 -4.51 21.41 -7.24
N ASN A 485 -4.49 21.57 -8.57
CA ASN A 485 -5.62 22.13 -9.33
C ASN A 485 -5.76 21.36 -10.63
N PHE A 486 -6.90 20.74 -10.86
CA PHE A 486 -7.14 20.01 -12.09
C PHE A 486 -8.61 20.03 -12.50
N ILE A 487 -8.81 19.97 -13.82
CA ILE A 487 -10.11 19.78 -14.47
C ILE A 487 -10.11 18.39 -15.10
N TYR A 488 -11.21 17.70 -14.98
CA TYR A 488 -11.40 16.40 -15.63
C TYR A 488 -12.70 16.35 -16.41
N THR A 489 -12.71 15.53 -17.46
CA THR A 489 -13.92 15.15 -18.21
C THR A 489 -13.96 13.65 -18.32
N MET A 490 -15.15 13.05 -18.09
CA MET A 490 -15.37 11.61 -18.17
C MET A 490 -16.57 11.31 -19.04
N ILE A 491 -16.52 10.18 -19.74
CA ILE A 491 -17.64 9.58 -20.45
C ILE A 491 -17.82 8.18 -19.89
N GLY A 492 -19.06 7.80 -19.59
CA GLY A 492 -19.34 6.51 -18.98
C GLY A 492 -20.75 6.04 -19.24
N SER A 493 -21.04 4.84 -18.76
CA SER A 493 -22.38 4.28 -18.75
C SER A 493 -22.77 3.86 -17.36
N ASN A 494 -24.05 4.03 -16.98
CA ASN A 494 -24.59 3.42 -15.79
C ASN A 494 -25.45 2.22 -16.22
N VAL A 495 -25.24 1.10 -15.58
CA VAL A 495 -26.09 -0.09 -15.74
C VAL A 495 -26.65 -0.41 -14.36
N TYR A 496 -27.95 -0.30 -14.23
CA TYR A 496 -28.72 -0.64 -13.06
C TYR A 496 -29.53 -1.91 -13.34
N TYR A 497 -29.30 -2.94 -12.55
CA TYR A 497 -29.92 -4.23 -12.73
C TYR A 497 -30.81 -4.58 -11.54
N LYS A 498 -32.04 -4.97 -11.85
CA LYS A 498 -32.99 -5.59 -10.95
C LYS A 498 -33.73 -6.69 -11.70
N GLU A 499 -34.18 -7.70 -11.03
CA GLU A 499 -34.99 -8.76 -11.65
C GLU A 499 -36.20 -8.16 -12.39
N ASN A 500 -36.29 -8.43 -13.72
CA ASN A 500 -37.29 -7.91 -14.64
C ASN A 500 -37.28 -6.38 -14.88
N ASP A 501 -36.29 -5.65 -14.44
CA ASP A 501 -36.16 -4.21 -14.70
C ASP A 501 -34.68 -3.84 -14.91
N GLN A 502 -34.38 -3.23 -16.06
CA GLN A 502 -33.03 -2.84 -16.41
C GLN A 502 -33.03 -1.37 -16.86
N LEU A 503 -32.22 -0.58 -16.17
CA LEU A 503 -32.01 0.81 -16.54
C LEU A 503 -30.55 1.00 -16.92
N TYR A 504 -30.29 1.54 -18.10
CA TYR A 504 -28.94 1.86 -18.55
C TYR A 504 -28.90 3.25 -19.14
N SER A 505 -27.79 3.95 -18.90
CA SER A 505 -27.53 5.28 -19.44
C SER A 505 -26.20 5.36 -20.14
N LEU A 506 -26.08 6.34 -21.02
CA LEU A 506 -24.81 6.90 -21.46
C LEU A 506 -24.72 8.32 -20.92
N GLY A 507 -23.60 8.66 -20.32
CA GLY A 507 -23.42 9.94 -19.69
C GLY A 507 -22.03 10.52 -19.83
N SER A 508 -21.92 11.78 -19.47
CA SER A 508 -20.66 12.50 -19.41
C SER A 508 -20.61 13.37 -18.17
N SER A 509 -19.41 13.64 -17.68
CA SER A 509 -19.20 14.58 -16.60
C SER A 509 -17.98 15.45 -16.83
N ILE A 510 -18.03 16.66 -16.29
CA ILE A 510 -16.92 17.58 -16.19
C ILE A 510 -16.81 18.03 -14.73
N GLY A 511 -15.61 18.11 -14.21
CA GLY A 511 -15.41 18.57 -12.84
C GLY A 511 -14.08 19.27 -12.66
N PHE A 512 -14.00 20.00 -11.57
CA PHE A 512 -12.82 20.73 -11.14
C PHE A 512 -12.56 20.46 -9.67
N ILE A 513 -11.28 20.28 -9.30
CA ILE A 513 -10.85 20.09 -7.92
C ILE A 513 -9.67 21.03 -7.63
N THR A 514 -9.69 21.65 -6.47
CA THR A 514 -8.56 22.43 -5.95
C THR A 514 -8.24 22.08 -4.49
N ASN A 515 -6.95 21.85 -4.23
CA ASN A 515 -6.32 21.69 -2.92
C ASN A 515 -5.30 22.81 -2.66
N GLN A 516 -5.45 23.95 -3.33
CA GLN A 516 -4.48 25.05 -3.23
C GLN A 516 -4.49 25.72 -1.86
N PHE A 517 -5.60 25.66 -1.15
CA PHE A 517 -5.77 26.29 0.16
C PHE A 517 -5.41 25.30 1.27
N ASN A 518 -4.59 25.72 2.22
CA ASN A 518 -4.25 24.88 3.36
C ASN A 518 -5.53 24.44 4.11
N ASN A 519 -5.64 23.16 4.40
CA ASN A 519 -6.76 22.55 5.11
C ASN A 519 -8.14 22.62 4.39
N ILE A 520 -8.20 23.08 3.14
CA ILE A 520 -9.47 23.18 2.41
C ILE A 520 -9.34 22.50 1.06
N LYS A 521 -10.25 21.59 0.77
CA LYS A 521 -10.47 21.01 -0.56
C LYS A 521 -11.81 21.49 -1.08
N ILE A 522 -11.82 21.98 -2.32
CA ILE A 522 -13.05 22.44 -3.00
C ILE A 522 -13.14 21.66 -4.32
N GLY A 523 -14.33 21.21 -4.64
CA GLY A 523 -14.60 20.61 -5.94
C GLY A 523 -15.99 20.97 -6.45
N CYS A 524 -16.13 20.93 -7.77
CA CYS A 524 -17.42 20.99 -8.43
C CYS A 524 -17.46 19.97 -9.58
N GLN A 525 -18.64 19.45 -9.84
CA GLN A 525 -18.89 18.51 -10.94
C GLN A 525 -20.25 18.80 -11.53
N TYR A 526 -20.32 18.75 -12.85
CA TYR A 526 -21.58 18.65 -13.60
C TYR A 526 -21.58 17.33 -14.36
N SER A 527 -22.70 16.60 -14.29
CA SER A 527 -22.90 15.36 -15.03
C SER A 527 -24.24 15.36 -15.76
N TYR A 528 -24.27 14.74 -16.91
CA TYR A 528 -25.46 14.49 -17.74
C TYR A 528 -25.53 13.03 -18.09
N ASP A 529 -26.66 12.39 -17.78
CA ASP A 529 -26.95 11.00 -18.10
C ASP A 529 -28.28 10.88 -18.87
N ARG A 530 -28.26 10.16 -19.99
CA ARG A 530 -29.45 9.84 -20.78
C ARG A 530 -29.75 8.36 -20.69
N TYR A 531 -30.88 8.03 -20.10
CA TYR A 531 -31.33 6.67 -19.85
C TYR A 531 -32.23 6.11 -20.96
N ASN A 532 -32.28 4.79 -21.07
CA ASN A 532 -33.07 4.05 -22.07
C ASN A 532 -34.58 4.30 -22.01
N GLN A 533 -35.12 4.75 -20.88
CA GLN A 533 -36.57 5.02 -20.68
C GLN A 533 -36.95 6.48 -20.97
N SER A 534 -36.21 7.18 -21.84
CA SER A 534 -36.37 8.61 -22.14
C SER A 534 -36.24 9.51 -20.87
N LEU A 535 -35.60 9.00 -19.84
CA LEU A 535 -35.27 9.73 -18.64
C LEU A 535 -33.90 10.40 -18.87
N GLU A 536 -33.80 11.67 -18.51
CA GLU A 536 -32.57 12.43 -18.52
C GLU A 536 -32.27 12.91 -17.11
N ASN A 537 -30.98 12.95 -16.76
CA ASN A 537 -30.52 13.49 -15.49
C ASN A 537 -29.43 14.53 -15.71
N ASN A 538 -29.64 15.72 -15.16
CA ASN A 538 -28.60 16.70 -14.98
C ASN A 538 -28.30 16.80 -13.49
N GLN A 539 -27.06 16.61 -13.13
CA GLN A 539 -26.63 16.76 -11.75
C GLN A 539 -25.48 17.77 -11.66
N PHE A 540 -25.63 18.74 -10.78
CA PHE A 540 -24.58 19.68 -10.43
C PHE A 540 -24.26 19.55 -8.95
N GLU A 541 -23.00 19.35 -8.63
CA GLU A 541 -22.52 19.23 -7.26
C GLU A 541 -21.36 20.20 -7.02
N VAL A 542 -21.38 20.86 -5.85
CA VAL A 542 -20.24 21.61 -5.31
C VAL A 542 -19.99 21.10 -3.91
N PHE A 543 -18.74 20.85 -3.58
CA PHE A 543 -18.37 20.44 -2.23
C PHE A 543 -17.18 21.24 -1.70
N THR A 544 -17.15 21.35 -0.38
CA THR A 544 -16.03 21.90 0.36
C THR A 544 -15.77 21.03 1.57
N THR A 545 -14.54 20.60 1.73
CA THR A 545 -14.06 19.85 2.90
C THR A 545 -13.03 20.70 3.63
N TYR A 546 -13.26 20.93 4.91
CA TYR A 546 -12.35 21.65 5.80
C TYR A 546 -11.75 20.70 6.84
N LYS A 547 -10.42 20.59 6.87
CA LYS A 547 -9.69 19.77 7.85
C LYS A 547 -9.70 20.47 9.20
N LEU A 548 -10.37 19.87 10.18
CA LEU A 548 -10.41 20.36 11.56
C LEU A 548 -9.16 19.93 12.32
N GLU A 549 -8.87 18.62 12.26
CA GLU A 549 -7.69 17.96 12.83
C GLU A 549 -7.19 16.89 11.87
N GLN A 550 -6.13 16.17 12.23
CA GLN A 550 -5.57 15.12 11.37
C GLN A 550 -6.65 14.12 10.93
N ASN A 551 -7.51 13.70 11.85
CA ASN A 551 -8.52 12.66 11.64
C ASN A 551 -9.97 13.18 11.68
N SER A 552 -10.19 14.48 11.46
CA SER A 552 -11.56 15.01 11.44
C SER A 552 -11.75 16.12 10.40
N THR A 553 -12.89 16.10 9.73
CA THR A 553 -13.25 17.12 8.73
C THR A 553 -14.69 17.59 8.88
N LEU A 554 -14.92 18.85 8.50
CA LEU A 554 -16.24 19.44 8.26
C LEU A 554 -16.49 19.43 6.75
N ASN A 555 -17.66 18.98 6.34
CA ASN A 555 -18.03 18.83 4.94
C ASN A 555 -19.30 19.60 4.63
N ILE A 556 -19.30 20.34 3.54
CA ILE A 556 -20.48 21.02 3.00
C ILE A 556 -20.61 20.62 1.54
N LYS A 557 -21.82 20.20 1.14
CA LYS A 557 -22.14 19.83 -0.25
C LYS A 557 -23.42 20.52 -0.68
N TYR A 558 -23.41 21.12 -1.85
CA TYR A 558 -24.60 21.57 -2.56
C TYR A 558 -24.81 20.61 -3.73
N ILE A 559 -26.02 20.08 -3.87
CA ILE A 559 -26.40 19.14 -4.92
C ILE A 559 -27.68 19.64 -5.57
N ASN A 560 -27.66 19.81 -6.88
CA ASN A 560 -28.85 20.01 -7.71
C ASN A 560 -28.96 18.82 -8.65
N ASP A 561 -30.04 18.06 -8.56
CA ASP A 561 -30.20 16.75 -9.22
C ASP A 561 -31.62 16.63 -9.78
N ASP A 562 -31.76 16.59 -11.12
CA ASP A 562 -33.03 16.53 -11.81
C ASP A 562 -33.81 15.22 -11.60
N LEU A 563 -33.14 14.18 -11.11
CA LEU A 563 -33.83 12.93 -10.75
C LEU A 563 -34.81 13.09 -9.58
N TYR A 564 -34.65 14.10 -8.73
CA TYR A 564 -35.47 14.32 -7.55
C TYR A 564 -36.45 15.46 -7.76
N GLU A 565 -37.72 15.16 -8.02
CA GLU A 565 -38.74 16.19 -8.31
C GLU A 565 -39.03 17.13 -7.13
N LYS A 566 -39.05 16.60 -5.89
CA LYS A 566 -39.38 17.38 -4.67
C LYS A 566 -38.15 18.01 -4.01
N ASP A 567 -37.02 17.32 -4.05
CA ASP A 567 -35.78 17.72 -3.36
C ASP A 567 -34.64 17.88 -4.37
N LYS A 568 -34.92 18.60 -5.44
CA LYS A 568 -33.99 18.84 -6.53
C LYS A 568 -32.71 19.51 -6.04
N GLU A 569 -32.86 20.52 -5.18
CA GLU A 569 -31.75 21.27 -4.58
C GLU A 569 -31.58 20.86 -3.13
N ARG A 570 -30.40 20.41 -2.76
CA ARG A 570 -30.09 19.94 -1.41
C ARG A 570 -28.76 20.51 -0.94
N ILE A 571 -28.70 20.87 0.34
CA ILE A 571 -27.49 21.24 1.03
C ILE A 571 -27.24 20.20 2.12
N LYS A 572 -26.09 19.54 2.07
CA LYS A 572 -25.64 18.62 3.09
C LYS A 572 -24.50 19.24 3.88
N ILE A 573 -24.64 19.22 5.21
CA ILE A 573 -23.60 19.66 6.14
C ILE A 573 -23.30 18.47 7.06
N GLY A 574 -22.03 18.14 7.22
CA GLY A 574 -21.67 16.97 7.99
C GLY A 574 -20.24 17.01 8.50
N VAL A 575 -19.96 16.09 9.39
CA VAL A 575 -18.64 15.83 9.95
C VAL A 575 -18.20 14.42 9.60
N SER A 576 -16.90 14.27 9.38
CA SER A 576 -16.30 12.95 9.19
C SER A 576 -15.18 12.76 10.20
N TYR A 577 -15.05 11.54 10.69
CA TYR A 577 -13.97 11.11 11.57
C TYR A 577 -13.28 9.89 10.94
N TYR A 578 -11.96 9.93 10.90
CA TYR A 578 -11.10 8.87 10.34
C TYR A 578 -10.43 8.09 11.48
N PHE A 579 -10.33 6.75 11.32
CA PHE A 579 -9.80 5.85 12.36
C PHE A 579 -9.13 4.58 11.81
#